data_1430b8848150e3ef420073721316daca
#
_entry.id   1430b8848150e3ef420073721316daca
#
_cell.length_a   1.000
_cell.length_b   1.000
_cell.length_c   1.000
_cell.angle_alpha   90.00
_cell.angle_beta   90.00
_cell.angle_gamma   90.00
#
_symmetry.space_group_name_H-M   'P 1'
#
loop_
_entity.id
_entity.type
_entity.pdbx_description
1 polymer ?
#
loop_
_entity_poly.entity_id
_entity_poly.type
_entity_poly.pdbx_seq_one_letter_code
_entity_poly.pdbx_strand_id
1 'polypeptide(L)'
;YRSCTSWGRISPPNAAPLTMAAPHDLVGELDNSQCWALNTATEHPLANCIAMDKRTGAGVCQSDCDEELLITLTFLQKVRLSGLSIKAPKEGGPSSVKLYANRADAADFDSTKALPVTQELTLSPANTLSAAVVPLLTAKFPSVYKLTILIEANHDDAEETVIEQLAVHGAVNEIVGKRNDNAPKWSEDSGVEKFEKARG
;
A
#
# COMPACT_ATOMS: atom_id res chain seq x y z
N TYR A 1 0.41 -49.10 47.11
CA TYR A 1 1.09 -49.45 45.87
C TYR A 1 0.12 -49.26 44.71
N ARG A 2 0.11 -48.15 44.07
CA ARG A 2 -0.44 -48.04 42.70
C ARG A 2 0.33 -46.97 41.96
N SER A 3 0.92 -47.40 40.86
CA SER A 3 1.73 -46.68 39.91
C SER A 3 0.99 -45.49 39.28
N CYS A 4 1.64 -44.31 39.31
CA CYS A 4 1.27 -43.16 38.49
C CYS A 4 1.55 -43.46 37.01
N THR A 5 0.50 -43.48 36.18
CA THR A 5 0.61 -43.50 34.74
C THR A 5 1.00 -42.12 34.21
N SER A 6 2.12 -42.09 33.54
CA SER A 6 2.68 -40.94 32.80
C SER A 6 1.70 -40.50 31.70
N TRP A 7 1.19 -39.27 31.81
CA TRP A 7 0.48 -38.62 30.71
C TRP A 7 1.52 -38.06 29.74
N GLY A 8 1.62 -38.70 28.58
CA GLY A 8 2.44 -38.23 27.49
C GLY A 8 1.99 -36.82 27.05
N ARG A 9 2.92 -35.87 27.07
CA ARG A 9 2.70 -34.55 26.46
C ARG A 9 2.51 -34.73 24.96
N ILE A 10 1.31 -34.47 24.48
CA ILE A 10 1.04 -34.30 23.06
C ILE A 10 1.55 -32.91 22.69
N SER A 11 2.71 -32.86 22.04
CA SER A 11 3.19 -31.62 21.43
C SER A 11 2.21 -31.22 20.32
N PRO A 12 1.78 -29.94 20.24
CA PRO A 12 0.96 -29.49 19.15
C PRO A 12 1.73 -29.65 17.83
N PRO A 13 1.02 -29.97 16.71
CA PRO A 13 1.67 -30.08 15.42
C PRO A 13 2.35 -28.76 15.08
N ASN A 14 3.60 -28.87 14.65
CA ASN A 14 4.49 -27.83 14.18
C ASN A 14 3.74 -26.87 13.25
N ALA A 15 3.29 -25.73 13.78
CA ALA A 15 2.84 -24.64 12.94
C ALA A 15 4.08 -24.13 12.20
N ALA A 16 4.17 -24.43 10.91
CA ALA A 16 5.19 -23.85 10.05
C ALA A 16 5.18 -22.33 10.27
N PRO A 17 6.35 -21.69 10.48
CA PRO A 17 6.40 -20.24 10.61
C PRO A 17 5.83 -19.66 9.32
N LEU A 18 4.82 -18.77 9.44
CA LEU A 18 4.35 -17.94 8.34
C LEU A 18 5.59 -17.17 7.85
N THR A 19 6.16 -17.63 6.76
CA THR A 19 7.28 -16.94 6.11
C THR A 19 6.72 -15.64 5.58
N MET A 20 6.85 -14.59 6.38
CA MET A 20 6.49 -13.25 5.92
C MET A 20 7.51 -12.87 4.84
N ALA A 21 7.01 -12.61 3.64
CA ALA A 21 7.85 -12.07 2.57
C ALA A 21 8.60 -10.83 3.09
N ALA A 22 9.88 -10.72 2.75
CA ALA A 22 10.66 -9.55 3.11
C ALA A 22 10.00 -8.29 2.53
N PRO A 23 10.01 -7.15 3.25
CA PRO A 23 9.47 -5.91 2.73
C PRO A 23 10.14 -5.53 1.41
N HIS A 24 9.35 -5.30 0.38
CA HIS A 24 9.82 -4.87 -0.95
C HIS A 24 9.02 -3.66 -1.40
N ASP A 25 9.49 -3.01 -2.47
CA ASP A 25 8.79 -1.91 -3.10
C ASP A 25 7.50 -2.42 -3.77
N LEU A 26 6.38 -1.84 -3.39
CA LEU A 26 5.04 -2.21 -3.85
C LEU A 26 4.59 -1.47 -5.12
N VAL A 27 5.50 -0.84 -5.86
CA VAL A 27 5.16 -0.11 -7.08
C VAL A 27 4.45 -0.99 -8.12
N GLY A 28 4.81 -2.26 -8.21
CA GLY A 28 4.15 -3.23 -9.09
C GLY A 28 2.74 -3.64 -8.66
N GLU A 29 2.37 -3.32 -7.43
CA GLU A 29 1.06 -3.61 -6.85
C GLU A 29 0.09 -2.41 -6.91
N LEU A 30 0.52 -1.29 -7.52
CA LEU A 30 -0.32 -0.11 -7.69
C LEU A 30 -1.28 -0.27 -8.89
N ASP A 31 -2.54 0.08 -8.68
CA ASP A 31 -3.47 0.34 -9.76
C ASP A 31 -3.30 1.80 -10.23
N ASN A 32 -2.42 2.00 -11.19
CA ASN A 32 -2.09 3.32 -11.70
C ASN A 32 -3.32 4.09 -12.24
N SER A 33 -4.36 3.38 -12.66
CA SER A 33 -5.59 4.01 -13.17
C SER A 33 -6.45 4.62 -12.06
N GLN A 34 -6.25 4.16 -10.83
CA GLN A 34 -6.95 4.61 -9.62
C GLN A 34 -6.07 5.46 -8.69
N CYS A 35 -4.80 5.67 -9.08
CA CYS A 35 -3.91 6.59 -8.37
C CYS A 35 -4.10 8.01 -8.89
N TRP A 36 -4.20 8.97 -8.00
CA TRP A 36 -4.38 10.37 -8.35
C TRP A 36 -3.72 11.30 -7.32
N ALA A 37 -3.52 12.54 -7.71
CA ALA A 37 -3.09 13.60 -6.80
C ALA A 37 -3.84 14.90 -7.07
N LEU A 38 -3.99 15.73 -6.05
CA LEU A 38 -4.49 17.09 -6.14
C LEU A 38 -3.37 18.08 -5.94
N ASN A 39 -3.51 19.24 -6.54
CA ASN A 39 -2.54 20.33 -6.57
C ASN A 39 -1.23 19.92 -7.24
N THR A 40 -1.29 19.15 -8.33
CA THR A 40 -0.11 18.80 -9.14
C THR A 40 -0.08 19.63 -10.42
N ALA A 41 1.07 20.18 -10.76
CA ALA A 41 1.30 20.85 -12.02
C ALA A 41 1.07 19.89 -13.20
N THR A 42 0.41 20.37 -14.25
CA THR A 42 0.02 19.54 -15.42
C THR A 42 1.22 18.88 -16.08
N GLU A 43 2.36 19.56 -16.11
CA GLU A 43 3.61 19.07 -16.72
C GLU A 43 4.37 18.09 -15.80
N HIS A 44 4.03 18.07 -14.52
CA HIS A 44 4.69 17.30 -13.47
C HIS A 44 3.71 16.38 -12.69
N PRO A 45 2.97 15.50 -13.40
CA PRO A 45 1.93 14.69 -12.78
C PRO A 45 2.49 13.59 -11.87
N LEU A 46 1.64 13.08 -10.97
CA LEU A 46 1.96 11.98 -10.05
C LEU A 46 2.62 10.77 -10.76
N ALA A 47 2.19 10.44 -11.96
CA ALA A 47 2.72 9.29 -12.72
C ALA A 47 4.24 9.32 -12.91
N ASN A 48 4.86 10.51 -12.89
CA ASN A 48 6.31 10.64 -13.07
C ASN A 48 7.10 10.02 -11.89
N CYS A 49 6.54 10.04 -10.68
CA CYS A 49 7.23 9.56 -9.48
C CYS A 49 6.78 8.19 -8.98
N ILE A 50 5.64 7.64 -9.46
CA ILE A 50 5.14 6.32 -9.05
C ILE A 50 5.17 5.27 -10.15
N ALA A 51 5.15 5.63 -11.45
CA ALA A 51 5.13 4.65 -12.53
C ALA A 51 6.49 3.96 -12.66
N MET A 52 6.46 2.62 -12.82
CA MET A 52 7.65 1.77 -12.86
C MET A 52 8.66 2.21 -13.95
N ASP A 53 8.15 2.64 -15.08
CA ASP A 53 8.93 3.06 -16.26
C ASP A 53 9.39 4.51 -16.19
N LYS A 54 8.74 5.36 -15.40
CA LYS A 54 8.99 6.82 -15.36
C LYS A 54 9.79 7.26 -14.14
N ARG A 55 9.62 6.62 -12.99
CA ARG A 55 10.27 7.02 -11.72
C ARG A 55 11.79 6.89 -11.69
N THR A 56 12.38 6.28 -12.70
CA THR A 56 13.84 6.22 -12.89
C THR A 56 14.35 7.29 -13.87
N GLY A 57 13.43 8.04 -14.49
CA GLY A 57 13.73 9.15 -15.40
C GLY A 57 13.97 10.47 -14.68
N ALA A 58 14.08 11.55 -15.46
CA ALA A 58 14.21 12.90 -14.95
C ALA A 58 12.86 13.58 -14.62
N GLY A 59 11.74 12.83 -14.71
CA GLY A 59 10.41 13.37 -14.40
C GLY A 59 10.19 13.49 -12.90
N VAL A 60 9.53 14.56 -12.50
CA VAL A 60 9.15 14.83 -11.10
C VAL A 60 7.65 14.97 -10.99
N CYS A 61 7.11 14.76 -9.79
CA CYS A 61 5.80 15.24 -9.40
C CYS A 61 5.99 16.53 -8.62
N GLN A 62 5.28 17.58 -8.98
CA GLN A 62 5.45 18.91 -8.41
C GLN A 62 4.10 19.52 -8.10
N SER A 63 4.00 20.23 -6.97
CA SER A 63 2.81 21.02 -6.68
C SER A 63 2.67 22.23 -7.59
N ASP A 64 1.47 22.78 -7.73
CA ASP A 64 1.15 23.85 -8.67
C ASP A 64 0.97 25.21 -7.99
N CYS A 65 0.10 25.29 -6.99
CA CYS A 65 -0.32 26.58 -6.41
C CYS A 65 0.37 26.90 -5.07
N ASP A 66 0.73 25.88 -4.32
CA ASP A 66 1.36 25.98 -3.00
C ASP A 66 2.15 24.69 -2.69
N GLU A 67 2.72 24.61 -1.50
CA GLU A 67 3.53 23.46 -1.07
C GLU A 67 2.72 22.21 -0.74
N GLU A 68 1.40 22.30 -0.63
CA GLU A 68 0.57 21.15 -0.25
C GLU A 68 0.34 20.19 -1.42
N LEU A 69 0.45 18.89 -1.15
CA LEU A 69 0.11 17.84 -2.11
C LEU A 69 -0.77 16.77 -1.44
N LEU A 70 -1.87 16.41 -2.08
CA LEU A 70 -2.70 15.29 -1.65
C LEU A 70 -2.59 14.15 -2.67
N ILE A 71 -1.96 13.06 -2.28
CA ILE A 71 -1.70 11.90 -3.14
C ILE A 71 -2.50 10.71 -2.65
N THR A 72 -3.21 10.05 -3.56
CA THR A 72 -3.90 8.80 -3.27
C THR A 72 -3.32 7.66 -4.11
N LEU A 73 -2.87 6.63 -3.43
CA LEU A 73 -2.39 5.39 -4.02
C LEU A 73 -3.41 4.28 -3.77
N THR A 74 -3.81 3.60 -4.83
CA THR A 74 -4.70 2.44 -4.77
C THR A 74 -3.92 1.19 -5.16
N PHE A 75 -4.08 0.12 -4.39
CA PHE A 75 -3.39 -1.14 -4.63
C PHE A 75 -4.32 -2.14 -5.32
N LEU A 76 -3.78 -2.95 -6.24
CA LEU A 76 -4.49 -4.04 -6.92
C LEU A 76 -5.02 -5.09 -5.94
N GLN A 77 -4.35 -5.25 -4.81
CA GLN A 77 -4.73 -6.16 -3.74
C GLN A 77 -4.36 -5.58 -2.37
N LYS A 78 -4.89 -6.17 -1.31
CA LYS A 78 -4.58 -5.71 0.04
C LYS A 78 -3.11 -5.97 0.37
N VAL A 79 -2.44 -4.95 0.87
CA VAL A 79 -1.01 -5.00 1.24
C VAL A 79 -0.84 -4.64 2.71
N ARG A 80 0.24 -5.12 3.31
CA ARG A 80 0.72 -4.67 4.61
C ARG A 80 1.87 -3.71 4.39
N LEU A 81 1.77 -2.50 4.92
CA LEU A 81 2.81 -1.51 4.76
C LEU A 81 3.80 -1.56 5.92
N SER A 82 5.07 -1.35 5.62
CA SER A 82 6.16 -1.32 6.58
C SER A 82 7.08 -0.11 6.46
N GLY A 83 7.05 0.60 5.32
CA GLY A 83 7.88 1.77 5.09
C GLY A 83 7.39 2.65 3.95
N LEU A 84 7.83 3.89 3.97
CA LEU A 84 7.65 4.88 2.92
C LEU A 84 9.01 5.46 2.57
N SER A 85 9.33 5.62 1.31
CA SER A 85 10.50 6.38 0.87
C SER A 85 10.08 7.42 -0.15
N ILE A 86 10.59 8.63 0.03
CA ILE A 86 10.40 9.75 -0.88
C ILE A 86 11.77 10.27 -1.27
N LYS A 87 12.06 10.27 -2.56
CA LYS A 87 13.22 10.95 -3.11
C LYS A 87 12.81 12.32 -3.60
N ALA A 88 13.52 13.32 -3.16
CA ALA A 88 13.25 14.72 -3.49
C ALA A 88 14.55 15.53 -3.44
N PRO A 89 14.61 16.69 -4.13
CA PRO A 89 15.72 17.62 -4.00
C PRO A 89 15.84 18.17 -2.57
N LYS A 90 16.93 18.85 -2.29
CA LYS A 90 17.15 19.45 -0.97
C LYS A 90 16.13 20.54 -0.67
N GLU A 91 15.92 21.42 -1.63
CA GLU A 91 14.94 22.50 -1.59
C GLU A 91 13.60 22.01 -2.15
N GLY A 92 12.48 22.33 -1.50
CA GLY A 92 11.15 21.88 -1.91
C GLY A 92 10.84 20.40 -1.67
N GLY A 93 11.74 19.64 -1.04
CA GLY A 93 11.45 18.26 -0.63
C GLY A 93 10.44 18.22 0.53
N PRO A 94 9.54 17.22 0.59
CA PRO A 94 8.55 17.09 1.67
C PRO A 94 9.19 17.03 3.05
N SER A 95 8.66 17.77 4.02
CA SER A 95 9.10 17.78 5.43
C SER A 95 8.05 17.20 6.38
N SER A 96 6.77 17.56 6.19
CA SER A 96 5.64 17.07 6.99
C SER A 96 4.70 16.25 6.14
N VAL A 97 4.46 15.01 6.55
CA VAL A 97 3.64 14.05 5.80
C VAL A 97 2.65 13.37 6.73
N LYS A 98 1.37 13.39 6.38
CA LYS A 98 0.31 12.66 7.07
C LYS A 98 -0.22 11.51 6.22
N LEU A 99 -0.38 10.36 6.83
CA LEU A 99 -0.84 9.14 6.18
C LEU A 99 -2.22 8.73 6.66
N TYR A 100 -3.08 8.38 5.72
CA TYR A 100 -4.45 7.92 5.97
C TYR A 100 -4.66 6.59 5.25
N ALA A 101 -4.94 5.53 6.01
CA ALA A 101 -5.17 4.20 5.45
C ALA A 101 -6.66 3.92 5.26
N ASN A 102 -7.05 3.45 4.08
CA ASN A 102 -8.39 2.99 3.75
C ASN A 102 -9.51 4.03 3.95
N ARG A 103 -9.21 5.33 3.74
CA ARG A 103 -10.19 6.41 3.83
C ARG A 103 -10.82 6.66 2.45
N ALA A 104 -12.11 6.38 2.33
CA ALA A 104 -12.87 6.68 1.12
C ALA A 104 -13.25 8.17 1.03
N ASP A 105 -13.41 8.79 2.17
CA ASP A 105 -13.80 10.18 2.41
C ASP A 105 -12.64 11.19 2.29
N ALA A 106 -11.41 10.72 2.14
CA ALA A 106 -10.24 11.56 1.83
C ALA A 106 -10.22 11.91 0.32
N ALA A 107 -11.11 12.83 -0.10
CA ALA A 107 -11.31 13.19 -1.50
C ALA A 107 -10.73 14.55 -1.88
N ASP A 108 -10.54 15.43 -0.91
CA ASP A 108 -9.98 16.78 -1.02
C ASP A 108 -9.18 17.16 0.23
N PHE A 109 -8.54 18.31 0.23
CA PHE A 109 -7.71 18.78 1.35
C PHE A 109 -8.50 18.96 2.64
N ASP A 110 -9.65 19.64 2.57
CA ASP A 110 -10.45 19.99 3.75
C ASP A 110 -11.03 18.72 4.41
N SER A 111 -11.64 17.85 3.61
CA SER A 111 -12.16 16.57 4.09
C SER A 111 -11.06 15.69 4.67
N THR A 112 -9.89 15.64 4.03
CA THR A 112 -8.76 14.84 4.49
C THR A 112 -8.17 15.37 5.80
N LYS A 113 -7.99 16.70 5.93
CA LYS A 113 -7.49 17.33 7.17
C LYS A 113 -8.41 17.12 8.36
N ALA A 114 -9.71 16.95 8.13
CA ALA A 114 -10.70 16.67 9.18
C ALA A 114 -10.68 15.20 9.67
N LEU A 115 -10.04 14.29 8.95
CA LEU A 115 -9.98 12.87 9.31
C LEU A 115 -8.93 12.58 10.38
N PRO A 116 -9.13 11.52 11.19
CA PRO A 116 -8.09 11.06 12.09
C PRO A 116 -6.90 10.48 11.31
N VAL A 117 -5.73 11.05 11.55
CA VAL A 117 -4.47 10.64 10.93
C VAL A 117 -4.09 9.23 11.38
N THR A 118 -3.73 8.36 10.43
CA THR A 118 -3.23 7.04 10.77
C THR A 118 -1.80 7.11 11.32
N GLN A 119 -0.93 7.87 10.65
CA GLN A 119 0.45 8.12 11.11
C GLN A 119 0.95 9.44 10.53
N GLU A 120 1.69 10.20 11.33
CA GLU A 120 2.43 11.37 10.90
C GLU A 120 3.91 11.03 10.76
N LEU A 121 4.57 11.63 9.78
CA LEU A 121 6.00 11.48 9.52
C LEU A 121 6.60 12.86 9.38
N THR A 122 7.72 13.07 10.05
CA THR A 122 8.62 14.21 9.79
C THR A 122 9.83 13.68 9.05
N LEU A 123 10.05 14.20 7.85
CA LEU A 123 11.16 13.84 6.99
C LEU A 123 12.28 14.86 7.15
N SER A 124 13.50 14.39 7.30
CA SER A 124 14.68 15.27 7.23
C SER A 124 15.16 15.39 5.79
N PRO A 125 15.90 16.44 5.41
CA PRO A 125 16.50 16.55 4.09
C PRO A 125 17.39 15.34 3.74
N ALA A 126 18.02 14.73 4.74
CA ALA A 126 18.83 13.51 4.54
C ALA A 126 17.97 12.31 4.14
N ASN A 127 16.74 12.19 4.65
CA ASN A 127 15.81 11.13 4.28
C ASN A 127 15.38 11.26 2.82
N THR A 128 15.02 12.47 2.40
CA THR A 128 14.52 12.74 1.04
C THR A 128 15.62 12.67 -0.01
N LEU A 129 16.81 13.21 0.26
CA LEU A 129 17.94 13.15 -0.65
C LEU A 129 18.42 11.72 -0.92
N SER A 130 18.45 10.88 0.10
CA SER A 130 18.93 9.50 -0.01
C SER A 130 17.84 8.50 -0.37
N ALA A 131 16.59 8.93 -0.50
CA ALA A 131 15.43 8.05 -0.60
C ALA A 131 15.38 7.00 0.53
N ALA A 132 15.77 7.41 1.75
CA ALA A 132 15.78 6.49 2.88
C ALA A 132 14.38 5.99 3.19
N VAL A 133 14.28 4.68 3.45
CA VAL A 133 13.01 4.09 3.87
C VAL A 133 12.70 4.50 5.31
N VAL A 134 11.66 5.32 5.47
CA VAL A 134 11.15 5.72 6.78
C VAL A 134 10.17 4.65 7.26
N PRO A 135 10.40 4.05 8.45
CA PRO A 135 9.58 2.95 8.92
C PRO A 135 8.16 3.39 9.28
N LEU A 136 7.17 2.59 8.89
CA LEU A 136 5.79 2.73 9.29
C LEU A 136 5.46 1.78 10.44
N LEU A 137 4.53 2.20 11.29
CA LEU A 137 3.98 1.34 12.34
C LEU A 137 3.08 0.29 11.70
N THR A 138 3.64 -0.87 11.36
CA THR A 138 2.98 -1.96 10.62
C THR A 138 1.62 -2.36 11.23
N ALA A 139 1.48 -2.24 12.56
CA ALA A 139 0.24 -2.49 13.27
C ALA A 139 -0.90 -1.54 12.88
N LYS A 140 -0.59 -0.35 12.38
CA LYS A 140 -1.56 0.63 11.86
C LYS A 140 -1.92 0.39 10.39
N PHE A 141 -1.09 -0.38 9.67
CA PHE A 141 -1.22 -0.66 8.23
C PHE A 141 -1.25 -2.16 7.91
N PRO A 142 -2.04 -2.98 8.63
CA PRO A 142 -2.00 -4.44 8.46
C PRO A 142 -2.66 -4.92 7.17
N SER A 143 -3.57 -4.14 6.60
CA SER A 143 -4.34 -4.50 5.40
C SER A 143 -4.84 -3.23 4.71
N VAL A 144 -4.05 -2.74 3.78
CA VAL A 144 -4.28 -1.47 3.07
C VAL A 144 -4.61 -1.76 1.61
N TYR A 145 -5.69 -1.20 1.11
CA TYR A 145 -6.05 -1.18 -0.31
C TYR A 145 -5.98 0.24 -0.89
N LYS A 146 -6.05 1.26 -0.04
CA LYS A 146 -5.94 2.67 -0.41
C LYS A 146 -5.11 3.41 0.63
N LEU A 147 -4.09 4.11 0.20
CA LEU A 147 -3.25 4.97 1.03
C LEU A 147 -3.35 6.40 0.53
N THR A 148 -3.83 7.31 1.38
CA THR A 148 -3.80 8.75 1.09
C THR A 148 -2.65 9.38 1.87
N ILE A 149 -1.85 10.17 1.18
CA ILE A 149 -0.65 10.85 1.65
C ILE A 149 -0.91 12.34 1.50
N LEU A 150 -0.98 13.06 2.59
CA LEU A 150 -1.06 14.52 2.61
C LEU A 150 0.32 15.07 2.98
N ILE A 151 0.90 15.84 2.09
CA ILE A 151 2.09 16.63 2.33
C ILE A 151 1.62 18.03 2.70
N GLU A 152 1.99 18.51 3.89
CA GLU A 152 1.53 19.81 4.42
C GLU A 152 2.61 20.87 4.39
N ALA A 153 3.89 20.46 4.30
CA ALA A 153 5.00 21.37 4.30
C ALA A 153 6.21 20.73 3.59
N ASN A 154 7.08 21.58 3.07
CA ASN A 154 8.33 21.18 2.48
C ASN A 154 9.54 21.74 3.24
N HIS A 155 10.75 21.48 2.74
CA HIS A 155 11.98 22.05 3.26
C HIS A 155 12.24 23.42 2.65
N ASP A 156 12.82 24.29 3.46
CA ASP A 156 13.24 25.64 3.10
C ASP A 156 12.07 26.58 2.73
N ASP A 157 10.81 26.24 3.14
CA ASP A 157 9.60 27.01 2.85
C ASP A 157 9.50 27.39 1.36
N ALA A 158 9.84 26.44 0.49
CA ALA A 158 9.75 26.64 -0.96
C ALA A 158 8.30 26.80 -1.40
N GLU A 159 8.05 27.57 -2.45
CA GLU A 159 6.70 27.79 -2.99
C GLU A 159 6.05 26.50 -3.48
N GLU A 160 6.86 25.54 -3.94
CA GLU A 160 6.41 24.29 -4.52
C GLU A 160 7.09 23.08 -3.87
N THR A 161 6.35 22.00 -3.76
CA THR A 161 6.88 20.70 -3.31
C THR A 161 7.23 19.82 -4.50
N VAL A 162 8.44 19.27 -4.49
CA VAL A 162 8.97 18.44 -5.57
C VAL A 162 9.25 17.02 -5.07
N ILE A 163 8.76 16.03 -5.81
CA ILE A 163 9.00 14.59 -5.56
C ILE A 163 9.59 13.95 -6.82
N GLU A 164 10.81 13.44 -6.73
CA GLU A 164 11.46 12.69 -7.82
C GLU A 164 10.99 11.23 -7.85
N GLN A 165 10.82 10.63 -6.67
CA GLN A 165 10.37 9.24 -6.56
C GLN A 165 9.58 9.04 -5.27
N LEU A 166 8.46 8.33 -5.39
CA LEU A 166 7.64 7.89 -4.27
C LEU A 166 7.56 6.36 -4.29
N ALA A 167 7.96 5.71 -3.20
CA ALA A 167 7.88 4.27 -3.07
C ALA A 167 7.29 3.87 -1.73
N VAL A 168 6.41 2.89 -1.75
CA VAL A 168 5.77 2.30 -0.58
C VAL A 168 6.30 0.89 -0.41
N HIS A 169 6.80 0.59 0.78
CA HIS A 169 7.43 -0.69 1.10
C HIS A 169 6.51 -1.55 1.98
N GLY A 170 6.49 -2.84 1.67
CA GLY A 170 5.65 -3.76 2.41
C GLY A 170 5.59 -5.13 1.79
N ALA A 171 4.51 -5.84 2.06
CA ALA A 171 4.25 -7.15 1.49
C ALA A 171 2.78 -7.28 1.12
N VAL A 172 2.52 -8.00 0.07
CA VAL A 172 1.16 -8.39 -0.30
C VAL A 172 0.61 -9.28 0.80
N ASN A 173 -0.63 -9.01 1.20
CA ASN A 173 -1.36 -9.93 2.06
C ASN A 173 -1.78 -11.11 1.19
N GLU A 174 -0.97 -12.17 1.18
CA GLU A 174 -1.42 -13.43 0.62
C GLU A 174 -2.72 -13.81 1.34
N ILE A 175 -3.82 -13.75 0.62
CA ILE A 175 -4.99 -14.51 0.99
C ILE A 175 -4.51 -15.95 0.82
N VAL A 176 -4.08 -16.59 1.90
CA VAL A 176 -3.97 -18.04 1.94
C VAL A 176 -5.40 -18.56 1.81
N GLY A 177 -5.93 -18.46 0.60
CA GLY A 177 -6.99 -19.31 0.16
C GLY A 177 -6.38 -20.70 0.21
N LYS A 178 -6.58 -21.42 1.32
CA LYS A 178 -6.52 -22.86 1.28
C LYS A 178 -7.40 -23.22 0.09
N ARG A 179 -6.78 -23.52 -1.05
CA ARG A 179 -7.45 -24.22 -2.13
C ARG A 179 -7.98 -25.44 -1.42
N ASN A 180 -9.30 -25.50 -1.26
CA ASN A 180 -9.95 -26.65 -0.67
C ASN A 180 -9.80 -27.76 -1.70
N ASP A 181 -8.67 -28.48 -1.66
CA ASP A 181 -8.38 -29.57 -2.58
C ASP A 181 -9.42 -30.72 -2.44
N ASN A 182 -10.30 -30.62 -1.44
CA ASN A 182 -11.48 -31.45 -1.24
C ASN A 182 -12.77 -30.81 -1.74
N ALA A 183 -12.73 -29.67 -2.44
CA ALA A 183 -13.92 -29.15 -3.08
C ALA A 183 -14.37 -30.19 -4.13
N PRO A 184 -15.66 -30.62 -4.11
CA PRO A 184 -16.15 -31.57 -5.10
C PRO A 184 -15.89 -30.97 -6.48
N LYS A 185 -15.13 -31.70 -7.30
CA LYS A 185 -14.97 -31.37 -8.71
C LYS A 185 -16.34 -31.46 -9.32
N TRP A 186 -16.94 -30.33 -9.64
CA TRP A 186 -18.12 -30.26 -10.49
C TRP A 186 -17.67 -30.79 -11.85
N SER A 187 -18.00 -32.05 -12.15
CA SER A 187 -17.87 -32.57 -13.49
C SER A 187 -18.94 -31.86 -14.34
N GLU A 188 -18.51 -31.20 -15.40
CA GLU A 188 -19.38 -30.52 -16.36
C GLU A 188 -20.36 -31.46 -17.09
N ASP A 189 -20.40 -32.74 -16.70
CA ASP A 189 -21.09 -33.82 -17.44
C ASP A 189 -22.43 -34.26 -16.83
N SER A 190 -23.06 -33.47 -15.96
CA SER A 190 -24.35 -33.90 -15.33
C SER A 190 -25.52 -32.95 -15.55
N GLY A 191 -25.48 -32.05 -16.52
CA GLY A 191 -26.50 -31.01 -16.69
C GLY A 191 -27.30 -30.99 -18.00
N VAL A 192 -26.94 -31.71 -19.05
CA VAL A 192 -27.58 -31.49 -20.37
C VAL A 192 -28.53 -32.61 -20.82
N GLU A 193 -28.48 -33.81 -20.28
CA GLU A 193 -29.29 -34.94 -20.78
C GLU A 193 -30.69 -35.12 -20.17
N LYS A 194 -31.12 -34.26 -19.23
CA LYS A 194 -32.44 -34.47 -18.57
C LYS A 194 -33.60 -33.60 -19.10
N PHE A 195 -33.38 -32.70 -20.06
CA PHE A 195 -34.45 -31.83 -20.54
C PHE A 195 -35.10 -32.26 -21.88
N GLU A 196 -34.54 -33.24 -22.56
CA GLU A 196 -35.15 -33.68 -23.86
C GLU A 196 -36.21 -34.82 -23.76
N LYS A 197 -36.40 -35.41 -22.58
CA LYS A 197 -37.35 -36.53 -22.41
C LYS A 197 -38.72 -36.16 -21.86
N ALA A 198 -39.05 -34.88 -21.73
CA ALA A 198 -40.32 -34.39 -21.22
C ALA A 198 -41.20 -33.71 -22.28
N ARG A 199 -40.89 -33.86 -23.57
CA ARG A 199 -41.74 -33.43 -24.69
C ARG A 199 -41.84 -34.57 -25.72
N GLY A 200 -42.63 -35.55 -25.40
CA GLY A 200 -43.10 -36.59 -26.28
C GLY A 200 -44.44 -37.02 -25.79
#